data_4dea6d55c2943fe427fbb8149db062a4
#
_entry.id   4dea6d55c2943fe427fbb8149db062a4
#
_cell.length_a   1.000
_cell.length_b   1.000
_cell.length_c   1.000
_cell.angle_alpha   90.00
_cell.angle_beta   90.00
_cell.angle_gamma   90.00
#
_symmetry.space_group_name_H-M   'P 1'
#
loop_
_entity.id
_entity.type
_entity.pdbx_description
1 polymer ?
#
loop_
_entity_poly.entity_id
_entity_poly.type
_entity_poly.pdbx_seq_one_letter_code
_entity_poly.pdbx_strand_id
1 'polypeptide(L)'
;MHAISYGGYMAREDIPAKVTSLLKEFTEGRELEIYNVIYKKEGPGWVLRVFLDKPMDAENEYVSIEECEEVTRYLSDKLDDLDFIDRSYNLEVSSPGLDRELIHESDFVRFAGREVEVKTYQQIEGSKNFEGTLVAKQDDIVIIDVGGKRLEIPADKISKINLAIVF
;
A
#
# COMPACT_ATOMS: atom_id res chain seq x y z
N MET A 1 -16.48 -13.42 13.60
CA MET A 1 -17.73 -13.27 12.87
C MET A 1 -17.78 -11.91 12.21
N HIS A 2 -17.96 -11.86 10.94
CA HIS A 2 -18.06 -10.58 10.28
C HIS A 2 -19.47 -10.03 10.44
N ALA A 3 -19.53 -8.74 10.55
CA ALA A 3 -20.79 -8.03 10.68
C ALA A 3 -21.45 -7.93 9.31
N ILE A 4 -22.22 -8.93 8.97
CA ILE A 4 -23.02 -8.86 7.77
C ILE A 4 -24.35 -8.26 8.18
N SER A 5 -24.67 -7.11 7.61
CA SER A 5 -25.94 -6.48 7.85
C SER A 5 -27.06 -7.21 7.09
N TYR A 6 -28.31 -6.84 7.36
CA TYR A 6 -29.43 -7.36 6.61
C TYR A 6 -29.25 -7.05 5.12
N GLY A 7 -29.37 -8.05 4.27
CA GLY A 7 -29.08 -7.94 2.85
C GLY A 7 -27.66 -8.28 2.46
N GLY A 8 -26.81 -8.65 3.42
CA GLY A 8 -25.45 -9.11 3.16
C GLY A 8 -24.41 -8.02 2.98
N TYR A 9 -24.74 -6.76 3.26
CA TYR A 9 -23.79 -5.66 3.10
C TYR A 9 -22.85 -5.53 4.29
N MET A 10 -21.62 -5.16 4.01
CA MET A 10 -20.57 -4.97 5.01
C MET A 10 -20.43 -3.50 5.40
N ALA A 11 -19.96 -3.28 6.63
CA ALA A 11 -19.51 -1.96 7.03
C ALA A 11 -18.32 -1.53 6.14
N ARG A 12 -18.24 -0.25 5.83
CA ARG A 12 -17.22 0.26 4.90
C ARG A 12 -15.80 0.01 5.37
N GLU A 13 -15.55 0.02 6.67
CA GLU A 13 -14.23 -0.21 7.25
C GLU A 13 -13.77 -1.66 7.10
N ASP A 14 -14.67 -2.60 6.84
CA ASP A 14 -14.36 -4.01 6.64
C ASP A 14 -14.12 -4.37 5.17
N ILE A 15 -14.49 -3.48 4.26
CA ILE A 15 -14.39 -3.73 2.82
C ILE A 15 -12.95 -3.96 2.36
N PRO A 16 -11.96 -3.14 2.74
CA PRO A 16 -10.58 -3.40 2.31
C PRO A 16 -10.06 -4.77 2.74
N ALA A 17 -10.38 -5.22 3.95
CA ALA A 17 -9.95 -6.53 4.43
C ALA A 17 -10.60 -7.66 3.64
N LYS A 18 -11.89 -7.54 3.34
CA LYS A 18 -12.61 -8.54 2.55
C LYS A 18 -12.06 -8.62 1.12
N VAL A 19 -11.83 -7.47 0.51
CA VAL A 19 -11.26 -7.39 -0.84
C VAL A 19 -9.86 -7.99 -0.86
N THR A 20 -9.04 -7.68 0.14
CA THR A 20 -7.70 -8.25 0.26
C THR A 20 -7.77 -9.79 0.33
N SER A 21 -8.69 -10.34 1.13
CA SER A 21 -8.87 -11.79 1.22
C SER A 21 -9.26 -12.41 -0.11
N LEU A 22 -10.18 -11.77 -0.84
CA LEU A 22 -10.59 -12.26 -2.17
C LEU A 22 -9.43 -12.25 -3.15
N LEU A 23 -8.62 -11.20 -3.12
CA LEU A 23 -7.50 -11.04 -4.03
C LEU A 23 -6.37 -12.00 -3.73
N LYS A 24 -6.17 -12.38 -2.47
CA LYS A 24 -5.13 -13.35 -2.12
C LYS A 24 -5.35 -14.69 -2.81
N GLU A 25 -6.58 -15.12 -2.96
CA GLU A 25 -6.91 -16.34 -3.70
C GLU A 25 -6.47 -16.23 -5.16
N PHE A 26 -6.63 -15.05 -5.76
CA PHE A 26 -6.24 -14.83 -7.16
C PHE A 26 -4.74 -14.71 -7.33
N THR A 27 -4.07 -14.01 -6.42
CA THR A 27 -2.63 -13.74 -6.55
C THR A 27 -1.77 -14.93 -6.16
N GLU A 28 -2.32 -15.88 -5.42
CA GLU A 28 -1.60 -17.08 -5.02
C GLU A 28 -1.15 -17.86 -6.25
N GLY A 29 0.14 -18.18 -6.31
CA GLY A 29 0.72 -18.86 -7.48
C GLY A 29 1.05 -17.95 -8.64
N ARG A 30 0.74 -16.66 -8.55
CA ARG A 30 1.16 -15.66 -9.52
C ARG A 30 2.24 -14.78 -8.92
N GLU A 31 3.02 -14.14 -9.76
CA GLU A 31 4.02 -13.19 -9.28
C GLU A 31 3.37 -11.83 -9.02
N LEU A 32 2.40 -11.80 -8.12
CA LEU A 32 1.67 -10.59 -7.72
C LEU A 32 1.43 -10.59 -6.23
N GLU A 33 1.50 -9.40 -5.64
CA GLU A 33 1.17 -9.17 -4.23
C GLU A 33 0.18 -8.02 -4.13
N ILE A 34 -0.58 -7.99 -3.04
CA ILE A 34 -1.44 -6.87 -2.74
C ILE A 34 -0.64 -5.88 -1.91
N TYR A 35 -0.38 -4.70 -2.48
CA TYR A 35 0.32 -3.65 -1.77
C TYR A 35 -0.62 -2.96 -0.77
N ASN A 36 -1.79 -2.54 -1.24
CA ASN A 36 -2.77 -1.87 -0.39
C ASN A 36 -4.15 -1.91 -1.03
N VAL A 37 -5.19 -1.79 -0.22
CA VAL A 37 -6.57 -1.67 -0.66
C VAL A 37 -7.20 -0.53 0.12
N ILE A 38 -7.78 0.42 -0.60
CA ILE A 38 -8.42 1.61 -0.02
C ILE A 38 -9.85 1.69 -0.52
N TYR A 39 -10.79 1.92 0.38
CA TYR A 39 -12.17 2.20 0.03
C TYR A 39 -12.58 3.49 0.71
N LYS A 40 -12.81 4.53 -0.06
CA LYS A 40 -13.12 5.84 0.50
C LYS A 40 -13.95 6.70 -0.45
N LYS A 41 -14.57 7.72 0.12
CA LYS A 41 -15.28 8.71 -0.66
C LYS A 41 -14.31 9.75 -1.19
N GLU A 42 -14.35 9.97 -2.50
CA GLU A 42 -13.55 11.00 -3.19
C GLU A 42 -14.49 11.87 -3.99
N GLY A 43 -14.63 13.15 -3.60
CA GLY A 43 -15.59 14.02 -4.23
C GLY A 43 -17.01 13.48 -4.06
N PRO A 44 -17.82 13.44 -5.14
CA PRO A 44 -19.21 12.98 -5.05
C PRO A 44 -19.34 11.45 -5.01
N GLY A 45 -18.29 10.70 -5.27
CA GLY A 45 -18.36 9.25 -5.42
C GLY A 45 -17.46 8.49 -4.47
N TRP A 46 -17.62 7.16 -4.49
CA TRP A 46 -16.79 6.24 -3.74
C TRP A 46 -15.81 5.55 -4.67
N VAL A 47 -14.61 5.28 -4.18
CA VAL A 47 -13.56 4.61 -4.92
C VAL A 47 -13.05 3.42 -4.13
N LEU A 48 -13.00 2.27 -4.78
CA LEU A 48 -12.29 1.09 -4.28
C LEU A 48 -10.99 1.02 -5.08
N ARG A 49 -9.88 1.27 -4.41
CA ARG A 49 -8.58 1.33 -5.07
C ARG A 49 -7.69 0.20 -4.59
N VAL A 50 -7.21 -0.58 -5.53
CA VAL A 50 -6.32 -1.71 -5.27
C VAL A 50 -4.95 -1.40 -5.85
N PHE A 51 -3.93 -1.52 -5.03
CA PHE A 51 -2.55 -1.37 -5.48
C PHE A 51 -1.88 -2.73 -5.48
N LEU A 52 -1.36 -3.11 -6.64
CA LEU A 52 -0.65 -4.38 -6.83
C LEU A 52 0.85 -4.13 -6.83
N ASP A 53 1.60 -5.13 -6.42
CA ASP A 53 3.05 -5.07 -6.44
C ASP A 53 3.60 -6.41 -6.91
N LYS A 54 4.90 -6.46 -7.16
CA LYS A 54 5.62 -7.67 -7.49
C LYS A 54 6.37 -8.15 -6.26
N PRO A 55 6.45 -9.48 -6.03
CA PRO A 55 7.35 -10.01 -5.00
C PRO A 55 8.79 -9.58 -5.26
N MET A 56 9.60 -9.53 -4.20
CA MET A 56 10.99 -9.12 -4.31
C MET A 56 11.79 -9.96 -5.29
N ASP A 57 11.46 -11.24 -5.41
CA ASP A 57 12.14 -12.19 -6.26
C ASP A 57 11.48 -12.39 -7.62
N ALA A 58 10.53 -11.55 -7.98
CA ALA A 58 9.83 -11.66 -9.25
C ALA A 58 10.76 -11.40 -10.43
N GLU A 59 10.52 -12.12 -11.52
CA GLU A 59 11.28 -11.94 -12.76
C GLU A 59 11.11 -10.53 -13.32
N ASN A 60 9.88 -10.02 -13.29
CA ASN A 60 9.58 -8.65 -13.69
C ASN A 60 9.39 -7.78 -12.46
N GLU A 61 10.08 -6.65 -12.43
CA GLU A 61 10.02 -5.71 -11.31
C GLU A 61 8.71 -4.92 -11.27
N TYR A 62 8.07 -4.73 -12.40
CA TYR A 62 6.89 -3.87 -12.53
C TYR A 62 5.64 -4.65 -12.87
N VAL A 63 4.52 -4.21 -12.30
CA VAL A 63 3.20 -4.76 -12.62
C VAL A 63 2.79 -4.28 -14.01
N SER A 64 2.35 -5.20 -14.86
CA SER A 64 1.92 -4.86 -16.22
C SER A 64 0.47 -4.38 -16.26
N ILE A 65 0.11 -3.72 -17.34
CA ILE A 65 -1.27 -3.30 -17.61
C ILE A 65 -2.17 -4.54 -17.69
N GLU A 66 -1.69 -5.59 -18.34
CA GLU A 66 -2.44 -6.84 -18.48
C GLU A 66 -2.73 -7.48 -17.12
N GLU A 67 -1.77 -7.44 -16.21
CA GLU A 67 -1.97 -7.95 -14.85
C GLU A 67 -3.02 -7.14 -14.10
N CYS A 68 -3.01 -5.83 -14.24
CA CYS A 68 -4.04 -4.97 -13.65
C CYS A 68 -5.42 -5.27 -14.22
N GLU A 69 -5.50 -5.51 -15.53
CA GLU A 69 -6.77 -5.84 -16.19
C GLU A 69 -7.31 -7.19 -15.72
N GLU A 70 -6.44 -8.19 -15.56
CA GLU A 70 -6.84 -9.52 -15.07
C GLU A 70 -7.40 -9.42 -13.65
N VAL A 71 -6.73 -8.68 -12.78
CA VAL A 71 -7.19 -8.47 -11.40
C VAL A 71 -8.53 -7.72 -11.41
N THR A 72 -8.66 -6.72 -12.27
CA THR A 72 -9.89 -5.94 -12.37
C THR A 72 -11.07 -6.84 -12.75
N ARG A 73 -10.90 -7.70 -13.75
CA ARG A 73 -11.96 -8.63 -14.18
C ARG A 73 -12.33 -9.61 -13.07
N TYR A 74 -11.31 -10.22 -12.45
CA TYR A 74 -11.54 -11.17 -11.37
C TYR A 74 -12.30 -10.52 -10.21
N LEU A 75 -11.83 -9.35 -9.78
CA LEU A 75 -12.43 -8.67 -8.65
C LEU A 75 -13.83 -8.15 -8.95
N SER A 76 -14.04 -7.59 -10.15
CA SER A 76 -15.37 -7.13 -10.56
C SER A 76 -16.39 -8.26 -10.51
N ASP A 77 -16.03 -9.44 -11.04
CA ASP A 77 -16.91 -10.60 -11.00
C ASP A 77 -17.23 -11.02 -9.58
N LYS A 78 -16.21 -11.06 -8.72
CA LYS A 78 -16.41 -11.44 -7.31
C LYS A 78 -17.27 -10.42 -6.57
N LEU A 79 -17.05 -9.14 -6.81
CA LEU A 79 -17.83 -8.09 -6.16
C LEU A 79 -19.30 -8.11 -6.60
N ASP A 80 -19.56 -8.39 -7.87
CA ASP A 80 -20.91 -8.51 -8.39
C ASP A 80 -21.61 -9.73 -7.78
N ASP A 81 -20.92 -10.88 -7.73
CA ASP A 81 -21.50 -12.11 -7.20
C ASP A 81 -21.79 -12.03 -5.71
N LEU A 82 -20.87 -11.49 -4.94
CA LEU A 82 -20.98 -11.45 -3.48
C LEU A 82 -21.79 -10.25 -2.98
N ASP A 83 -21.83 -9.18 -3.75
CA ASP A 83 -22.67 -8.00 -3.54
C ASP A 83 -22.68 -7.50 -2.08
N PHE A 84 -21.49 -7.30 -1.51
CA PHE A 84 -21.37 -6.85 -0.12
C PHE A 84 -21.13 -5.34 0.05
N ILE A 85 -21.04 -4.61 -1.07
CA ILE A 85 -20.87 -3.15 -1.05
C ILE A 85 -22.19 -2.51 -1.42
N ASP A 86 -22.72 -1.68 -0.53
CA ASP A 86 -24.08 -1.13 -0.65
C ASP A 86 -24.19 0.14 -1.49
N ARG A 87 -23.11 0.61 -2.08
CA ARG A 87 -23.06 1.86 -2.82
C ARG A 87 -22.43 1.66 -4.18
N SER A 88 -22.75 2.58 -5.08
CA SER A 88 -22.00 2.68 -6.34
C SER A 88 -20.59 3.14 -6.03
N TYR A 89 -19.63 2.59 -6.73
CA TYR A 89 -18.22 2.91 -6.57
C TYR A 89 -17.48 2.69 -7.86
N ASN A 90 -16.33 3.34 -7.99
CA ASN A 90 -15.41 3.08 -9.08
C ASN A 90 -14.31 2.14 -8.59
N LEU A 91 -14.01 1.11 -9.36
CA LEU A 91 -12.92 0.19 -9.08
C LEU A 91 -11.69 0.63 -9.88
N GLU A 92 -10.60 0.85 -9.17
CA GLU A 92 -9.31 1.20 -9.78
C GLU A 92 -8.25 0.22 -9.33
N VAL A 93 -7.52 -0.35 -10.26
CA VAL A 93 -6.42 -1.28 -9.99
C VAL A 93 -5.17 -0.74 -10.66
N SER A 94 -4.13 -0.55 -9.88
CA SER A 94 -2.88 0.02 -10.37
C SER A 94 -1.69 -0.47 -9.54
N SER A 95 -0.48 -0.08 -9.94
CA SER A 95 0.70 -0.26 -9.11
C SER A 95 0.94 1.00 -8.28
N PRO A 96 1.74 0.91 -7.19
CA PRO A 96 2.20 2.11 -6.50
C PRO A 96 3.03 2.98 -7.44
N GLY A 97 2.98 4.30 -7.23
CA GLY A 97 3.78 5.23 -8.02
C GLY A 97 5.27 5.16 -7.70
N LEU A 98 6.06 5.96 -8.40
CA LEU A 98 7.51 6.05 -8.16
C LEU A 98 7.83 6.56 -6.75
N ASP A 99 6.91 7.30 -6.16
CA ASP A 99 7.00 7.87 -4.82
C ASP A 99 6.22 7.05 -3.79
N ARG A 100 6.14 5.74 -4.00
CA ARG A 100 5.33 4.85 -3.16
C ARG A 100 5.68 4.97 -1.68
N GLU A 101 4.66 4.82 -0.85
CA GLU A 101 4.84 4.80 0.59
C GLU A 101 5.37 3.43 1.05
N LEU A 102 6.29 3.42 2.00
CA LEU A 102 6.78 2.19 2.62
C LEU A 102 5.87 1.87 3.81
N ILE A 103 5.08 0.81 3.69
CA ILE A 103 4.08 0.44 4.71
C ILE A 103 4.27 -0.97 5.27
N HIS A 104 4.88 -1.87 4.52
CA HIS A 104 5.15 -3.24 4.96
C HIS A 104 6.57 -3.38 5.46
N GLU A 105 6.80 -4.28 6.41
CA GLU A 105 8.16 -4.55 6.89
C GLU A 105 9.09 -4.93 5.73
N SER A 106 8.58 -5.69 4.76
CA SER A 106 9.34 -6.09 3.58
C SER A 106 9.78 -4.90 2.73
N ASP A 107 9.04 -3.78 2.76
CA ASP A 107 9.42 -2.59 2.00
C ASP A 107 10.75 -2.03 2.47
N PHE A 108 11.02 -2.09 3.77
CA PHE A 108 12.25 -1.55 4.34
C PHE A 108 13.47 -2.40 3.97
N VAL A 109 13.27 -3.68 3.71
CA VAL A 109 14.32 -4.56 3.21
C VAL A 109 14.50 -4.34 1.70
N ARG A 110 13.40 -4.31 0.97
CA ARG A 110 13.38 -4.18 -0.48
C ARG A 110 14.03 -2.87 -0.96
N PHE A 111 13.75 -1.77 -0.27
CA PHE A 111 14.20 -0.45 -0.69
C PHE A 111 15.36 0.09 0.13
N ALA A 112 16.04 -0.76 0.90
CA ALA A 112 17.28 -0.36 1.56
C ALA A 112 18.28 0.11 0.51
N GLY A 113 18.93 1.24 0.79
CA GLY A 113 19.86 1.88 -0.16
C GLY A 113 19.21 2.91 -1.06
N ARG A 114 17.89 3.03 -1.05
CA ARG A 114 17.17 4.00 -1.86
C ARG A 114 16.94 5.29 -1.09
N GLU A 115 16.80 6.38 -1.84
CA GLU A 115 16.44 7.66 -1.24
C GLU A 115 14.99 7.67 -0.79
N VAL A 116 14.75 8.18 0.41
CA VAL A 116 13.41 8.27 0.99
C VAL A 116 13.14 9.66 1.53
N GLU A 117 11.86 10.01 1.59
CA GLU A 117 11.36 11.19 2.28
C GLU A 117 10.62 10.72 3.51
N VAL A 118 10.97 11.29 4.67
CA VAL A 118 10.35 10.93 5.95
C VAL A 118 9.68 12.17 6.54
N LYS A 119 8.43 12.00 6.94
CA LYS A 119 7.67 13.04 7.67
C LYS A 119 7.36 12.52 9.06
N THR A 120 7.55 13.38 10.05
CA THR A 120 7.29 13.02 11.44
C THR A 120 6.16 13.86 12.01
N TYR A 121 5.51 13.34 13.06
CA TYR A 121 4.45 14.08 13.75
C TYR A 121 4.98 15.28 14.53
N GLN A 122 6.17 15.12 15.09
CA GLN A 122 6.82 16.16 15.89
C GLN A 122 8.21 16.43 15.34
N GLN A 123 8.76 17.61 15.66
CA GLN A 123 10.12 17.93 15.26
C GLN A 123 11.13 16.99 15.91
N ILE A 124 12.08 16.55 15.12
CA ILE A 124 13.24 15.79 15.55
C ILE A 124 14.45 16.56 15.05
N GLU A 125 15.33 16.96 15.94
CA GLU A 125 16.48 17.80 15.61
C GLU A 125 16.10 19.04 14.81
N GLY A 126 14.95 19.63 15.16
CA GLY A 126 14.48 20.87 14.53
C GLY A 126 13.71 20.74 13.24
N SER A 127 13.42 19.53 12.77
CA SER A 127 12.69 19.33 11.51
C SER A 127 11.65 18.23 11.62
N LYS A 128 10.59 18.36 10.83
CA LYS A 128 9.57 17.33 10.63
C LYS A 128 9.71 16.62 9.29
N ASN A 129 10.65 17.05 8.46
CA ASN A 129 10.86 16.50 7.13
C ASN A 129 12.32 16.16 6.95
N PHE A 130 12.58 14.96 6.46
CA PHE A 130 13.94 14.48 6.22
C PHE A 130 14.02 13.83 4.86
N GLU A 131 15.13 14.02 4.17
CA GLU A 131 15.47 13.27 2.96
C GLU A 131 16.81 12.61 3.21
N GLY A 132 16.89 11.33 2.88
CA GLY A 132 18.12 10.59 3.06
C GLY A 132 18.03 9.20 2.47
N THR A 133 19.11 8.46 2.64
CA THR A 133 19.18 7.08 2.18
C THR A 133 18.67 6.14 3.26
N LEU A 134 17.73 5.29 2.90
CA LEU A 134 17.23 4.28 3.83
C LEU A 134 18.33 3.26 4.10
N VAL A 135 18.69 3.09 5.38
CA VAL A 135 19.66 2.08 5.78
C VAL A 135 18.97 0.79 6.19
N ALA A 136 18.04 0.87 7.13
CA ALA A 136 17.32 -0.30 7.63
C ALA A 136 16.17 0.11 8.54
N LYS A 137 15.32 -0.84 8.86
CA LYS A 137 14.38 -0.73 9.97
C LYS A 137 14.67 -1.89 10.92
N GLN A 138 15.01 -1.57 12.16
CA GLN A 138 15.37 -2.55 13.18
C GLN A 138 14.66 -2.21 14.49
N ASP A 139 13.96 -3.17 15.08
CA ASP A 139 13.30 -3.00 16.37
C ASP A 139 12.42 -1.75 16.43
N ASP A 140 11.58 -1.54 15.40
CA ASP A 140 10.70 -0.38 15.27
C ASP A 140 11.44 0.97 15.18
N ILE A 141 12.70 0.94 14.79
CA ILE A 141 13.47 2.16 14.52
C ILE A 141 13.87 2.17 13.05
N VAL A 142 13.55 3.26 12.37
CA VAL A 142 13.96 3.48 10.99
C VAL A 142 15.27 4.24 11.00
N ILE A 143 16.27 3.71 10.31
CA ILE A 143 17.61 4.29 10.23
C ILE A 143 17.79 4.84 8.83
N ILE A 144 18.08 6.14 8.75
CA ILE A 144 18.37 6.81 7.48
C ILE A 144 19.72 7.53 7.58
N ASP A 145 20.36 7.72 6.44
CA ASP A 145 21.59 8.49 6.33
C ASP A 145 21.27 9.83 5.69
N VAL A 146 21.43 10.90 6.45
CA VAL A 146 21.16 12.27 6.00
C VAL A 146 22.48 13.01 5.91
N GLY A 147 22.98 13.17 4.70
CA GLY A 147 24.24 13.90 4.47
C GLY A 147 25.43 13.32 5.20
N GLY A 148 25.51 11.99 5.32
CA GLY A 148 26.61 11.32 5.99
C GLY A 148 26.39 11.08 7.49
N LYS A 149 25.29 11.61 8.04
CA LYS A 149 24.95 11.42 9.44
C LYS A 149 23.78 10.43 9.56
N ARG A 150 23.93 9.42 10.39
CA ARG A 150 22.85 8.47 10.65
C ARG A 150 21.85 9.05 11.63
N LEU A 151 20.59 8.96 11.25
CA LEU A 151 19.47 9.40 12.05
C LEU A 151 18.59 8.19 12.35
N GLU A 152 18.31 7.97 13.63
CA GLU A 152 17.45 6.86 14.08
C GLU A 152 16.12 7.44 14.52
N ILE A 153 15.06 7.07 13.82
CA ILE A 153 13.72 7.61 14.07
C ILE A 153 12.80 6.47 14.49
N PRO A 154 12.21 6.54 15.70
CA PRO A 154 11.21 5.55 16.10
C PRO A 154 10.05 5.54 15.10
N ALA A 155 9.63 4.36 14.68
CA ALA A 155 8.57 4.21 13.67
C ALA A 155 7.26 4.87 14.10
N ASP A 156 6.94 4.86 15.39
CA ASP A 156 5.71 5.47 15.90
C ASP A 156 5.71 7.00 15.81
N LYS A 157 6.86 7.61 15.58
CA LYS A 157 6.96 9.06 15.35
C LYS A 157 6.88 9.45 13.89
N ILE A 158 6.90 8.49 12.99
CA ILE A 158 6.84 8.73 11.55
C ILE A 158 5.37 8.78 11.11
N SER A 159 4.98 9.89 10.50
CA SER A 159 3.64 10.01 9.93
C SER A 159 3.58 9.41 8.53
N LYS A 160 4.68 9.52 7.76
CA LYS A 160 4.75 8.97 6.43
C LYS A 160 6.21 8.81 6.02
N ILE A 161 6.51 7.71 5.34
CA ILE A 161 7.80 7.51 4.68
C ILE A 161 7.53 6.97 3.28
N ASN A 162 8.11 7.60 2.28
CA ASN A 162 7.94 7.19 0.89
C ASN A 162 9.24 7.35 0.12
N LEU A 163 9.32 6.64 -1.01
CA LEU A 163 10.48 6.77 -1.88
C LEU A 163 10.54 8.19 -2.43
N ALA A 164 11.73 8.77 -2.43
CA ALA A 164 11.96 10.06 -3.05
C ALA A 164 12.13 9.86 -4.55
N ILE A 165 11.56 10.78 -5.33
CA ILE A 165 11.75 10.78 -6.79
C ILE A 165 13.08 11.46 -7.07
N VAL A 166 14.01 10.72 -7.66
CA VAL A 166 15.33 11.22 -8.02
C VAL A 166 15.37 11.37 -9.53
N PHE A 167 15.74 12.56 -9.97
CA PHE A 167 15.86 12.88 -11.39
C PHE A 167 17.31 12.91 -11.84
#